data_ccd1b31ba8a85315dbac35805049e252
#
_entry.id   ccd1b31ba8a85315dbac35805049e252
#
_cell.length_a   1.000
_cell.length_b   1.000
_cell.length_c   1.000
_cell.angle_alpha   90.00
_cell.angle_beta   90.00
_cell.angle_gamma   90.00
#
_symmetry.space_group_name_H-M   'P 1'
#
loop_
_entity.id
_entity.type
_entity.pdbx_description
1 polymer ?
#
loop_
_entity_poly.entity_id
_entity_poly.type
_entity_poly.pdbx_seq_one_letter_code
_entity_poly.pdbx_strand_id
1 'polypeptide(L)'
;MTTTAEKTNLLGMPKAKLEAFFETLGEKRFRATQMLQWMHQRGVDDFDQMTNVSKSLREKLKQVAVIRGPEVIYDETSKDGTRKWVMRMDNGNSVETVLIPDGERGTLCVSSQIGCTLDCTFCSTGKRGFNRNLTAAEIIGQVWVARKAFMPFEPGPDRPITNVVMMGMGEPLMNFDNVVDAMSLMMDDLAYGISKRRVTLSTSGVVPAIDRLSEVTDVSLAISLHAPNDELRNQLVPLNKKYPIAELLAATKRYFSRLPEKRKATIEYTVIENMNDKPEHARELARLLRDVPCKINLIPFNPFPESDFRRPSMNATRRFQTILSEAGYVVTIRTPRGDDIDAACGQLVGQVEDRTRRSQRYINVQQVNA
;
A
#
# COMPACT_ATOMS: atom_id res chain seq x y z
N MET A 1 -12.61 8.46 -38.56
CA MET A 1 -11.66 8.48 -37.46
C MET A 1 -11.56 7.05 -36.95
N THR A 2 -10.51 6.34 -37.31
CA THR A 2 -10.23 4.97 -36.82
C THR A 2 -9.84 5.10 -35.33
N THR A 3 -10.74 4.69 -34.45
CA THR A 3 -10.41 4.45 -33.04
C THR A 3 -9.30 3.41 -33.02
N THR A 4 -8.06 3.84 -32.80
CA THR A 4 -6.97 2.92 -32.47
C THR A 4 -7.39 2.20 -31.20
N ALA A 5 -7.67 0.91 -31.28
CA ALA A 5 -7.99 0.08 -30.12
C ALA A 5 -6.88 0.27 -29.08
N GLU A 6 -7.24 0.57 -27.84
CA GLU A 6 -6.29 0.79 -26.76
C GLU A 6 -5.50 -0.50 -26.52
N LYS A 7 -4.16 -0.40 -26.56
CA LYS A 7 -3.29 -1.56 -26.37
C LYS A 7 -3.37 -2.05 -24.92
N THR A 8 -3.43 -3.36 -24.77
CA THR A 8 -3.46 -4.00 -23.45
C THR A 8 -2.12 -3.86 -22.73
N ASN A 9 -2.12 -3.28 -21.53
CA ASN A 9 -0.90 -3.21 -20.70
C ASN A 9 -0.67 -4.55 -19.99
N LEU A 10 0.39 -5.26 -20.37
CA LEU A 10 0.71 -6.60 -19.83
C LEU A 10 1.33 -6.54 -18.43
N LEU A 11 1.87 -5.39 -18.02
CA LEU A 11 2.63 -5.26 -16.75
C LEU A 11 1.82 -5.69 -15.52
N GLY A 12 0.51 -5.44 -15.50
CA GLY A 12 -0.37 -5.77 -14.37
C GLY A 12 -1.04 -7.14 -14.45
N MET A 13 -0.64 -7.99 -15.38
CA MET A 13 -1.29 -9.28 -15.58
C MET A 13 -0.58 -10.42 -14.83
N PRO A 14 -1.21 -11.04 -13.81
CA PRO A 14 -0.74 -12.29 -13.24
C PRO A 14 -0.69 -13.41 -14.28
N LYS A 15 0.07 -14.47 -13.97
CA LYS A 15 0.31 -15.59 -14.88
C LYS A 15 -0.95 -16.12 -15.59
N ALA A 16 -2.03 -16.37 -14.83
CA ALA A 16 -3.27 -16.89 -15.39
C ALA A 16 -3.93 -15.93 -16.40
N LYS A 17 -3.88 -14.61 -16.14
CA LYS A 17 -4.39 -13.60 -17.06
C LYS A 17 -3.53 -13.48 -18.32
N LEU A 18 -2.20 -13.57 -18.17
CA LEU A 18 -1.28 -13.61 -19.31
C LEU A 18 -1.49 -14.89 -20.15
N GLU A 19 -1.69 -16.04 -19.52
CA GLU A 19 -2.00 -17.28 -20.24
C GLU A 19 -3.27 -17.13 -21.10
N ALA A 20 -4.35 -16.60 -20.49
CA ALA A 20 -5.59 -16.33 -21.21
C ALA A 20 -5.39 -15.31 -22.35
N PHE A 21 -4.61 -14.25 -22.13
CA PHE A 21 -4.27 -13.28 -23.17
C PHE A 21 -3.54 -13.94 -24.34
N PHE A 22 -2.54 -14.77 -24.08
CA PHE A 22 -1.82 -15.48 -25.18
C PHE A 22 -2.69 -16.47 -25.91
N GLU A 23 -3.64 -17.15 -25.24
CA GLU A 23 -4.62 -18.01 -25.89
C GLU A 23 -5.50 -17.24 -26.89
N THR A 24 -5.91 -16.00 -26.58
CA THR A 24 -6.65 -15.15 -27.53
C THR A 24 -5.84 -14.81 -28.79
N LEU A 25 -4.51 -14.86 -28.68
CA LEU A 25 -3.60 -14.65 -29.82
C LEU A 25 -3.25 -15.95 -30.57
N GLY A 26 -3.82 -17.10 -30.16
CA GLY A 26 -3.45 -18.41 -30.72
C GLY A 26 -2.08 -18.91 -30.28
N GLU A 27 -1.51 -18.36 -29.22
CA GLU A 27 -0.22 -18.71 -28.69
C GLU A 27 -0.33 -19.67 -27.49
N LYS A 28 0.75 -20.41 -27.23
CA LYS A 28 0.79 -21.38 -26.13
C LYS A 28 0.96 -20.69 -24.77
N ARG A 29 0.37 -21.26 -23.70
CA ARG A 29 0.39 -20.73 -22.31
C ARG A 29 1.78 -20.44 -21.74
N PHE A 30 2.80 -21.22 -22.14
CA PHE A 30 4.16 -20.99 -21.63
C PHE A 30 4.73 -19.61 -21.99
N ARG A 31 4.15 -18.92 -22.98
CA ARG A 31 4.51 -17.54 -23.33
C ARG A 31 4.30 -16.58 -22.15
N ALA A 32 3.32 -16.85 -21.29
CA ALA A 32 3.12 -16.09 -20.05
C ALA A 32 4.35 -16.14 -19.14
N THR A 33 4.97 -17.31 -18.96
CA THR A 33 6.22 -17.47 -18.17
C THR A 33 7.37 -16.65 -18.77
N GLN A 34 7.55 -16.70 -20.09
CA GLN A 34 8.60 -15.89 -20.74
C GLN A 34 8.34 -14.39 -20.52
N MET A 35 7.09 -13.96 -20.65
CA MET A 35 6.73 -12.55 -20.51
C MET A 35 6.94 -12.05 -19.08
N LEU A 36 6.52 -12.81 -18.05
CA LEU A 36 6.76 -12.46 -16.64
C LEU A 36 8.23 -12.26 -16.34
N GLN A 37 9.10 -13.18 -16.83
CA GLN A 37 10.52 -13.08 -16.62
C GLN A 37 11.13 -11.86 -17.32
N TRP A 38 10.71 -11.54 -18.56
CA TRP A 38 11.19 -10.36 -19.25
C TRP A 38 10.75 -9.07 -18.57
N MET A 39 9.48 -8.94 -18.24
CA MET A 39 8.93 -7.74 -17.63
C MET A 39 9.44 -7.52 -16.21
N HIS A 40 9.34 -8.54 -15.37
CA HIS A 40 9.51 -8.35 -13.92
C HIS A 40 10.88 -8.77 -13.39
N GLN A 41 11.51 -9.81 -13.96
CA GLN A 41 12.87 -10.18 -13.52
C GLN A 41 13.94 -9.36 -14.21
N ARG A 42 13.76 -9.02 -15.49
CA ARG A 42 14.76 -8.29 -16.29
C ARG A 42 14.43 -6.81 -16.51
N GLY A 43 13.24 -6.36 -16.13
CA GLY A 43 12.80 -4.96 -16.25
C GLY A 43 12.66 -4.47 -17.69
N VAL A 44 12.45 -5.38 -18.66
CA VAL A 44 12.36 -5.07 -20.10
C VAL A 44 10.95 -4.67 -20.46
N ASP A 45 10.78 -3.55 -21.16
CA ASP A 45 9.52 -2.99 -21.66
C ASP A 45 9.44 -2.95 -23.20
N ASP A 46 10.54 -3.23 -23.89
CA ASP A 46 10.59 -3.32 -25.33
C ASP A 46 10.56 -4.78 -25.79
N PHE A 47 9.52 -5.15 -26.55
CA PHE A 47 9.39 -6.52 -27.09
C PHE A 47 10.57 -6.92 -27.98
N ASP A 48 11.26 -5.98 -28.64
CA ASP A 48 12.41 -6.30 -29.50
C ASP A 48 13.62 -6.86 -28.73
N GLN A 49 13.75 -6.54 -27.45
CA GLN A 49 14.79 -7.07 -26.59
C GLN A 49 14.53 -8.50 -26.11
N MET A 50 13.32 -9.04 -26.32
CA MET A 50 12.89 -10.36 -25.84
C MET A 50 13.37 -11.48 -26.79
N THR A 51 14.65 -11.81 -26.75
CA THR A 51 15.33 -12.65 -27.74
C THR A 51 14.81 -14.09 -27.86
N ASN A 52 14.19 -14.65 -26.82
CA ASN A 52 13.57 -15.98 -26.83
C ASN A 52 12.08 -15.97 -27.23
N VAL A 53 11.56 -14.81 -27.65
CA VAL A 53 10.23 -14.65 -28.26
C VAL A 53 10.40 -14.50 -29.77
N SER A 54 9.65 -15.26 -30.57
CA SER A 54 9.75 -15.22 -32.04
C SER A 54 9.51 -13.81 -32.58
N LYS A 55 10.20 -13.44 -33.68
CA LYS A 55 10.04 -12.13 -34.31
C LYS A 55 8.58 -11.86 -34.71
N SER A 56 7.87 -12.86 -35.25
CA SER A 56 6.47 -12.74 -35.63
C SER A 56 5.57 -12.43 -34.43
N LEU A 57 5.80 -13.06 -33.28
CA LEU A 57 5.05 -12.79 -32.06
C LEU A 57 5.38 -11.40 -31.49
N ARG A 58 6.64 -10.98 -31.53
CA ARG A 58 7.01 -9.62 -31.10
C ARG A 58 6.30 -8.55 -31.92
N GLU A 59 6.26 -8.70 -33.24
CA GLU A 59 5.52 -7.76 -34.12
C GLU A 59 4.00 -7.77 -33.82
N LYS A 60 3.42 -8.95 -33.55
CA LYS A 60 2.01 -9.06 -33.17
C LYS A 60 1.73 -8.37 -31.83
N LEU A 61 2.60 -8.58 -30.83
CA LEU A 61 2.49 -7.94 -29.51
C LEU A 61 2.56 -6.41 -29.60
N LYS A 62 3.46 -5.85 -30.41
CA LYS A 62 3.56 -4.39 -30.62
C LYS A 62 2.25 -3.77 -31.13
N GLN A 63 1.42 -4.52 -31.82
CA GLN A 63 0.14 -4.04 -32.32
C GLN A 63 -0.95 -4.01 -31.26
N VAL A 64 -0.99 -5.00 -30.36
CA VAL A 64 -2.12 -5.26 -29.46
C VAL A 64 -1.80 -5.02 -27.98
N ALA A 65 -0.52 -4.92 -27.62
CA ALA A 65 -0.08 -4.84 -26.23
C ALA A 65 0.98 -3.76 -26.01
N VAL A 66 1.19 -3.42 -24.75
CA VAL A 66 2.23 -2.51 -24.25
C VAL A 66 2.71 -3.01 -22.89
N ILE A 67 3.96 -2.70 -22.55
CA ILE A 67 4.51 -2.86 -21.21
C ILE A 67 4.85 -1.45 -20.73
N ARG A 68 4.03 -0.90 -19.83
CA ARG A 68 4.19 0.48 -19.40
C ARG A 68 3.98 0.62 -17.90
N GLY A 69 5.02 1.05 -17.20
CA GLY A 69 4.94 1.53 -15.82
C GLY A 69 4.53 3.02 -15.76
N PRO A 70 4.22 3.54 -14.57
CA PRO A 70 3.96 4.98 -14.39
C PRO A 70 5.21 5.81 -14.65
N GLU A 71 4.99 7.06 -15.10
CA GLU A 71 6.05 8.03 -15.34
C GLU A 71 6.52 8.65 -14.03
N VAL A 72 7.82 8.65 -13.77
CA VAL A 72 8.41 9.37 -12.62
C VAL A 72 8.48 10.85 -12.95
N ILE A 73 7.79 11.68 -12.18
CA ILE A 73 7.81 13.15 -12.32
C ILE A 73 8.58 13.85 -11.18
N TYR A 74 8.90 13.11 -10.12
CA TYR A 74 9.72 13.59 -9.02
C TYR A 74 10.40 12.39 -8.34
N ASP A 75 11.67 12.55 -7.96
CA ASP A 75 12.51 11.54 -7.34
C ASP A 75 13.49 12.21 -6.39
N GLU A 76 13.34 11.96 -5.10
CA GLU A 76 14.19 12.57 -4.07
C GLU A 76 14.59 11.56 -3.00
N THR A 77 15.82 11.71 -2.51
CA THR A 77 16.35 10.89 -1.42
C THR A 77 16.61 11.78 -0.21
N SER A 78 15.97 11.44 0.91
CA SER A 78 16.16 12.04 2.21
C SER A 78 17.56 11.77 2.77
N LYS A 79 17.98 12.58 3.76
CA LYS A 79 19.24 12.41 4.49
C LYS A 79 19.35 11.06 5.21
N ASP A 80 18.22 10.45 5.56
CA ASP A 80 18.18 9.13 6.23
C ASP A 80 18.13 7.95 5.24
N GLY A 81 18.29 8.22 3.93
CA GLY A 81 18.26 7.25 2.85
C GLY A 81 16.86 6.88 2.35
N THR A 82 15.80 7.40 2.96
CA THR A 82 14.43 7.23 2.44
C THR A 82 14.32 7.89 1.09
N ARG A 83 13.76 7.18 0.10
CA ARG A 83 13.59 7.70 -1.27
C ARG A 83 12.12 7.76 -1.63
N LYS A 84 11.68 8.89 -2.11
CA LYS A 84 10.29 9.15 -2.52
C LYS A 84 10.22 9.42 -4.01
N TRP A 85 9.27 8.77 -4.67
CA TRP A 85 8.88 9.05 -6.05
C TRP A 85 7.46 9.59 -6.09
N VAL A 86 7.23 10.60 -6.92
CA VAL A 86 5.90 10.98 -7.40
C VAL A 86 5.75 10.42 -8.80
N MET A 87 4.74 9.60 -9.00
CA MET A 87 4.50 8.88 -10.24
C MET A 87 3.20 9.33 -10.88
N ARG A 88 3.27 9.80 -12.14
CA ARG A 88 2.10 10.19 -12.93
C ARG A 88 1.38 8.97 -13.46
N MET A 89 0.06 8.97 -13.31
CA MET A 89 -0.83 7.93 -13.82
C MET A 89 -1.42 8.32 -15.18
N ASP A 90 -2.01 7.37 -15.90
CA ASP A 90 -2.52 7.57 -17.26
C ASP A 90 -3.52 8.73 -17.41
N ASN A 91 -4.20 9.13 -16.35
CA ASN A 91 -5.18 10.23 -16.34
C ASN A 91 -4.62 11.58 -15.90
N GLY A 92 -3.28 11.73 -15.82
CA GLY A 92 -2.62 12.96 -15.41
C GLY A 92 -2.52 13.20 -13.90
N ASN A 93 -3.27 12.46 -13.07
CA ASN A 93 -3.10 12.46 -11.64
C ASN A 93 -1.80 11.73 -11.23
N SER A 94 -1.34 11.94 -9.99
CA SER A 94 -0.14 11.26 -9.49
C SER A 94 -0.34 10.63 -8.12
N VAL A 95 0.47 9.63 -7.84
CA VAL A 95 0.60 9.01 -6.51
C VAL A 95 2.04 9.03 -6.04
N GLU A 96 2.22 8.85 -4.75
CA GLU A 96 3.54 8.76 -4.12
C GLU A 96 3.88 7.33 -3.74
N THR A 97 5.15 7.00 -3.87
CA THR A 97 5.75 5.71 -3.54
C THR A 97 7.03 5.99 -2.75
N VAL A 98 7.25 5.27 -1.66
CA VAL A 98 8.36 5.53 -0.74
C VAL A 98 9.13 4.25 -0.45
N LEU A 99 10.46 4.28 -0.64
CA LEU A 99 11.37 3.23 -0.19
C LEU A 99 12.02 3.65 1.12
N ILE A 100 11.86 2.82 2.14
CA ILE A 100 12.41 3.04 3.49
C ILE A 100 13.48 2.00 3.73
N PRO A 101 14.78 2.37 3.74
CA PRO A 101 15.87 1.48 4.11
C PRO A 101 15.93 1.29 5.63
N ASP A 102 16.25 0.06 6.06
CA ASP A 102 16.45 -0.28 7.46
C ASP A 102 17.46 -1.45 7.57
N GLY A 103 18.74 -1.14 7.67
CA GLY A 103 19.83 -2.11 7.57
C GLY A 103 19.79 -2.83 6.21
N GLU A 104 19.71 -4.15 6.24
CA GLU A 104 19.57 -4.99 5.04
C GLU A 104 18.13 -5.03 4.46
N ARG A 105 17.19 -4.33 5.07
CA ARG A 105 15.80 -4.30 4.61
C ARG A 105 15.54 -3.04 3.80
N GLY A 106 14.86 -3.21 2.66
CA GLY A 106 14.22 -2.14 1.93
C GLY A 106 12.71 -2.36 1.91
N THR A 107 11.93 -1.51 2.56
CA THR A 107 10.48 -1.59 2.57
C THR A 107 9.91 -0.57 1.60
N LEU A 108 9.26 -1.05 0.54
CA LEU A 108 8.58 -0.20 -0.42
C LEU A 108 7.11 -0.01 -0.01
N CYS A 109 6.73 1.24 0.22
CA CYS A 109 5.36 1.66 0.47
C CYS A 109 4.71 2.04 -0.85
N VAL A 110 3.64 1.34 -1.26
CA VAL A 110 2.95 1.54 -2.53
C VAL A 110 1.51 2.00 -2.32
N SER A 111 1.03 2.81 -3.27
CA SER A 111 -0.32 3.36 -3.31
C SER A 111 -1.28 2.44 -4.08
N SER A 112 -2.55 2.44 -3.68
CA SER A 112 -3.63 1.63 -4.29
C SER A 112 -4.73 2.45 -4.95
N GLN A 113 -4.82 3.73 -4.65
CA GLN A 113 -5.83 4.65 -5.19
C GLN A 113 -5.21 6.02 -5.48
N ILE A 114 -5.80 6.78 -6.37
CA ILE A 114 -5.54 8.21 -6.51
C ILE A 114 -6.44 8.93 -5.50
N GLY A 115 -5.80 9.48 -4.45
CA GLY A 115 -6.50 9.91 -3.24
C GLY A 115 -6.93 8.73 -2.38
N CYS A 116 -8.00 8.89 -1.61
CA CYS A 116 -8.55 7.82 -0.77
C CYS A 116 -10.07 7.87 -0.74
N THR A 117 -10.72 6.71 -0.84
CA THR A 117 -12.18 6.59 -0.65
C THR A 117 -12.61 6.88 0.79
N LEU A 118 -11.69 6.71 1.75
CA LEU A 118 -11.94 6.96 3.17
C LEU A 118 -11.52 8.39 3.57
N ASP A 119 -12.13 8.87 4.66
CA ASP A 119 -11.95 10.23 5.20
C ASP A 119 -11.36 10.20 6.61
N CYS A 120 -10.24 9.48 6.79
CA CYS A 120 -9.55 9.43 8.07
C CYS A 120 -9.02 10.82 8.42
N THR A 121 -9.38 11.34 9.60
CA THR A 121 -9.14 12.75 9.97
C THR A 121 -7.66 13.10 10.18
N PHE A 122 -6.84 12.10 10.48
CA PHE A 122 -5.40 12.22 10.72
C PHE A 122 -4.55 11.95 9.46
N CYS A 123 -5.17 11.78 8.29
CA CYS A 123 -4.47 11.39 7.06
C CYS A 123 -4.60 12.46 5.97
N SER A 124 -3.48 12.99 5.48
CA SER A 124 -3.46 13.98 4.41
C SER A 124 -4.09 13.45 3.12
N THR A 125 -3.80 12.20 2.73
CA THR A 125 -4.43 11.55 1.56
C THR A 125 -5.96 11.53 1.67
N GLY A 126 -6.51 11.27 2.88
CA GLY A 126 -7.95 11.28 3.11
C GLY A 126 -8.57 12.65 2.83
N LYS A 127 -7.88 13.73 3.18
CA LYS A 127 -8.34 15.11 2.95
C LYS A 127 -8.28 15.53 1.48
N ARG A 128 -7.40 14.92 0.67
CA ARG A 128 -7.30 15.18 -0.78
C ARG A 128 -8.49 14.65 -1.59
N GLY A 129 -9.38 13.85 -0.97
CA GLY A 129 -10.51 13.25 -1.64
C GLY A 129 -10.13 12.01 -2.45
N PHE A 130 -10.92 11.69 -3.47
CA PHE A 130 -10.79 10.46 -4.25
C PHE A 130 -11.05 10.73 -5.73
N ASN A 131 -10.21 10.19 -6.59
CA ASN A 131 -10.40 10.21 -8.05
C ASN A 131 -10.85 8.83 -8.56
N ARG A 132 -9.99 7.82 -8.47
CA ARG A 132 -10.24 6.44 -8.89
C ARG A 132 -9.32 5.41 -8.24
N ASN A 133 -9.67 4.16 -8.40
CA ASN A 133 -8.78 3.04 -8.13
C ASN A 133 -7.62 3.01 -9.13
N LEU A 134 -6.43 2.60 -8.66
CA LEU A 134 -5.33 2.23 -9.54
C LEU A 134 -5.58 0.87 -10.18
N THR A 135 -5.16 0.70 -11.42
CA THR A 135 -5.12 -0.60 -12.08
C THR A 135 -4.01 -1.47 -11.48
N ALA A 136 -4.08 -2.78 -11.67
CA ALA A 136 -3.00 -3.68 -11.26
C ALA A 136 -1.66 -3.29 -11.88
N ALA A 137 -1.64 -2.82 -13.13
CA ALA A 137 -0.45 -2.32 -13.81
C ALA A 137 0.13 -1.07 -13.15
N GLU A 138 -0.70 -0.14 -12.69
CA GLU A 138 -0.26 1.06 -11.98
C GLU A 138 0.25 0.73 -10.56
N ILE A 139 -0.34 -0.26 -9.88
CA ILE A 139 0.12 -0.70 -8.56
C ILE A 139 1.48 -1.41 -8.66
N ILE A 140 1.58 -2.46 -9.50
CA ILE A 140 2.82 -3.20 -9.65
C ILE A 140 3.89 -2.36 -10.37
N GLY A 141 3.47 -1.41 -11.18
CA GLY A 141 4.32 -0.44 -11.85
C GLY A 141 5.14 0.40 -10.88
N GLN A 142 4.62 0.70 -9.68
CA GLN A 142 5.38 1.37 -8.63
C GLN A 142 6.56 0.52 -8.16
N VAL A 143 6.34 -0.80 -7.98
CA VAL A 143 7.41 -1.75 -7.63
C VAL A 143 8.42 -1.87 -8.77
N TRP A 144 7.93 -1.94 -10.00
CA TRP A 144 8.75 -2.06 -11.21
C TRP A 144 9.66 -0.84 -11.41
N VAL A 145 9.13 0.37 -11.28
CA VAL A 145 9.88 1.62 -11.37
C VAL A 145 10.90 1.73 -10.24
N ALA A 146 10.49 1.49 -8.99
CA ALA A 146 11.39 1.54 -7.84
C ALA A 146 12.54 0.53 -7.99
N ARG A 147 12.27 -0.67 -8.52
CA ARG A 147 13.30 -1.66 -8.78
C ARG A 147 14.24 -1.23 -9.90
N LYS A 148 13.73 -0.66 -11.00
CA LYS A 148 14.56 -0.14 -12.12
C LYS A 148 15.52 0.96 -11.67
N ALA A 149 15.20 1.71 -10.63
CA ALA A 149 16.07 2.75 -10.08
C ALA A 149 17.36 2.20 -9.43
N PHE A 150 17.46 0.88 -9.24
CA PHE A 150 18.65 0.19 -8.69
C PHE A 150 19.25 -0.82 -9.69
N MET A 151 19.15 -0.55 -10.97
CA MET A 151 19.74 -1.42 -12.02
C MET A 151 21.28 -1.39 -12.01
N PRO A 152 21.99 -2.47 -12.39
CA PRO A 152 21.45 -3.69 -12.99
C PRO A 152 20.76 -4.60 -11.98
N PHE A 153 19.75 -5.36 -12.46
CA PHE A 153 19.07 -6.38 -11.66
C PHE A 153 20.00 -7.57 -11.44
N GLU A 154 20.85 -7.49 -10.43
CA GLU A 154 21.63 -8.64 -10.00
C GLU A 154 20.72 -9.59 -9.19
N PRO A 155 20.59 -10.86 -9.57
CA PRO A 155 19.95 -11.85 -8.72
C PRO A 155 20.89 -12.14 -7.55
N GLY A 156 20.46 -11.80 -6.31
CA GLY A 156 21.32 -11.98 -5.14
C GLY A 156 20.60 -11.64 -3.84
N PRO A 157 21.25 -11.87 -2.68
CA PRO A 157 20.70 -11.50 -1.38
C PRO A 157 20.52 -9.99 -1.20
N ASP A 158 21.31 -9.18 -1.89
CA ASP A 158 21.33 -7.71 -1.79
C ASP A 158 20.22 -7.07 -2.64
N ARG A 159 18.98 -7.41 -2.31
CA ARG A 159 17.82 -6.83 -2.98
C ARG A 159 17.46 -5.50 -2.29
N PRO A 160 17.46 -4.35 -3.01
CA PRO A 160 17.10 -3.06 -2.42
C PRO A 160 15.65 -3.03 -1.92
N ILE A 161 14.76 -3.84 -2.50
CA ILE A 161 13.37 -4.00 -2.08
C ILE A 161 13.17 -5.43 -1.57
N THR A 162 13.08 -5.58 -0.26
CA THR A 162 12.86 -6.87 0.41
C THR A 162 11.42 -7.05 0.88
N ASN A 163 10.71 -5.95 1.13
CA ASN A 163 9.36 -5.92 1.65
C ASN A 163 8.51 -4.92 0.84
N VAL A 164 7.24 -5.24 0.65
CA VAL A 164 6.27 -4.29 0.08
C VAL A 164 5.09 -4.14 1.03
N VAL A 165 4.67 -2.90 1.28
CA VAL A 165 3.53 -2.59 2.13
C VAL A 165 2.52 -1.74 1.38
N MET A 166 1.25 -2.16 1.37
CA MET A 166 0.13 -1.42 0.80
C MET A 166 -0.35 -0.40 1.84
N MET A 167 0.49 0.62 2.11
CA MET A 167 0.29 1.64 3.14
C MET A 167 0.46 3.07 2.58
N GLY A 168 0.53 3.20 1.26
CA GLY A 168 0.55 4.49 0.57
C GLY A 168 -0.85 5.11 0.46
N MET A 169 -1.11 5.78 -0.64
CA MET A 169 -2.39 6.44 -0.88
C MET A 169 -3.49 5.42 -1.16
N GLY A 170 -4.65 5.58 -0.47
CA GLY A 170 -5.85 4.78 -0.69
C GLY A 170 -6.12 3.68 0.34
N GLU A 171 -7.34 3.15 0.31
CA GLU A 171 -7.74 1.94 1.03
C GLU A 171 -7.65 0.73 0.09
N PRO A 172 -6.69 -0.19 0.31
CA PRO A 172 -6.45 -1.29 -0.62
C PRO A 172 -7.66 -2.19 -0.82
N LEU A 173 -8.42 -2.47 0.23
CA LEU A 173 -9.60 -3.35 0.14
C LEU A 173 -10.80 -2.73 -0.60
N MET A 174 -10.78 -1.42 -0.86
CA MET A 174 -11.73 -0.77 -1.76
C MET A 174 -11.31 -0.87 -3.24
N ASN A 175 -10.10 -1.38 -3.50
CA ASN A 175 -9.56 -1.70 -4.84
C ASN A 175 -9.16 -3.18 -4.94
N PHE A 176 -10.00 -4.06 -4.44
CA PHE A 176 -9.69 -5.45 -4.10
C PHE A 176 -9.02 -6.23 -5.23
N ASP A 177 -9.64 -6.32 -6.40
CA ASP A 177 -9.17 -7.22 -7.46
C ASP A 177 -7.81 -6.78 -8.04
N ASN A 178 -7.62 -5.47 -8.26
CA ASN A 178 -6.33 -4.94 -8.72
C ASN A 178 -5.22 -5.11 -7.69
N VAL A 179 -5.54 -4.96 -6.40
CA VAL A 179 -4.59 -5.15 -5.31
C VAL A 179 -4.19 -6.62 -5.20
N VAL A 180 -5.14 -7.56 -5.30
CA VAL A 180 -4.84 -9.00 -5.27
C VAL A 180 -3.98 -9.40 -6.46
N ASP A 181 -4.28 -8.92 -7.66
CA ASP A 181 -3.45 -9.16 -8.85
C ASP A 181 -2.01 -8.65 -8.67
N ALA A 182 -1.86 -7.42 -8.19
CA ALA A 182 -0.53 -6.84 -7.94
C ALA A 182 0.24 -7.59 -6.85
N MET A 183 -0.41 -7.97 -5.75
CA MET A 183 0.23 -8.77 -4.70
C MET A 183 0.63 -10.16 -5.19
N SER A 184 -0.19 -10.80 -6.05
CA SER A 184 0.18 -12.09 -6.63
C SER A 184 1.45 -11.98 -7.48
N LEU A 185 1.61 -10.91 -8.27
CA LEU A 185 2.84 -10.61 -9.01
C LEU A 185 4.03 -10.35 -8.08
N MET A 186 3.84 -9.62 -6.97
CA MET A 186 4.91 -9.41 -5.98
C MET A 186 5.44 -10.73 -5.42
N MET A 187 4.58 -11.73 -5.26
CA MET A 187 4.93 -13.03 -4.68
C MET A 187 5.35 -14.08 -5.71
N ASP A 188 4.99 -13.92 -6.98
CA ASP A 188 5.31 -14.89 -8.05
C ASP A 188 6.82 -15.01 -8.25
N ASP A 189 7.35 -16.24 -8.19
CA ASP A 189 8.77 -16.54 -8.38
C ASP A 189 9.26 -16.19 -9.80
N LEU A 190 8.36 -16.13 -10.78
CA LEU A 190 8.66 -15.69 -12.14
C LEU A 190 8.67 -14.16 -12.30
N ALA A 191 8.26 -13.44 -11.23
CA ALA A 191 8.24 -11.98 -11.19
C ALA A 191 9.21 -11.45 -10.11
N TYR A 192 8.72 -11.16 -8.91
CA TYR A 192 9.56 -10.55 -7.85
C TYR A 192 9.99 -11.54 -6.77
N GLY A 193 9.29 -12.65 -6.57
CA GLY A 193 9.62 -13.69 -5.59
C GLY A 193 9.68 -13.18 -4.14
N ILE A 194 8.86 -12.18 -3.80
CA ILE A 194 8.80 -11.64 -2.44
C ILE A 194 7.95 -12.58 -1.58
N SER A 195 8.51 -13.05 -0.48
CA SER A 195 7.77 -13.92 0.44
C SER A 195 6.46 -13.27 0.90
N LYS A 196 5.38 -14.05 0.95
CA LYS A 196 4.06 -13.64 1.47
C LYS A 196 4.09 -12.97 2.85
N ARG A 197 5.09 -13.30 3.68
CA ARG A 197 5.32 -12.66 4.98
C ARG A 197 5.92 -11.26 4.87
N ARG A 198 6.47 -10.91 3.70
CA ARG A 198 7.10 -9.62 3.40
C ARG A 198 6.23 -8.74 2.50
N VAL A 199 5.06 -9.24 2.06
CA VAL A 199 4.00 -8.46 1.45
C VAL A 199 2.95 -8.20 2.52
N THR A 200 2.68 -6.92 2.82
CA THR A 200 1.72 -6.53 3.86
C THR A 200 0.59 -5.71 3.25
N LEU A 201 -0.65 -6.18 3.41
CA LEU A 201 -1.82 -5.39 3.15
C LEU A 201 -2.25 -4.68 4.43
N SER A 202 -2.43 -3.36 4.38
CA SER A 202 -3.00 -2.57 5.47
C SER A 202 -4.43 -2.17 5.13
N THR A 203 -5.32 -2.21 6.11
CA THR A 203 -6.72 -1.78 5.92
C THR A 203 -7.26 -1.05 7.14
N SER A 204 -8.11 -0.08 6.88
CA SER A 204 -8.92 0.59 7.91
C SER A 204 -10.13 -0.26 8.34
N GLY A 205 -10.36 -1.43 7.73
CA GLY A 205 -11.35 -2.38 8.20
C GLY A 205 -12.59 -2.52 7.31
N VAL A 206 -12.41 -2.73 6.02
CA VAL A 206 -13.51 -3.11 5.11
C VAL A 206 -13.84 -4.58 5.37
N VAL A 207 -14.66 -4.85 6.39
CA VAL A 207 -14.90 -6.19 6.97
C VAL A 207 -15.23 -7.27 5.91
N PRO A 208 -16.20 -7.09 5.00
CA PRO A 208 -16.50 -8.12 4.00
C PRO A 208 -15.31 -8.42 3.08
N ALA A 209 -14.47 -7.43 2.81
CA ALA A 209 -13.29 -7.62 1.97
C ALA A 209 -12.13 -8.32 2.71
N ILE A 210 -12.05 -8.19 4.04
CA ILE A 210 -11.11 -9.00 4.86
C ILE A 210 -11.47 -10.48 4.78
N ASP A 211 -12.77 -10.81 4.89
CA ASP A 211 -13.23 -12.19 4.77
C ASP A 211 -12.92 -12.76 3.38
N ARG A 212 -13.21 -12.01 2.31
CA ARG A 212 -12.87 -12.38 0.94
C ARG A 212 -11.35 -12.53 0.73
N LEU A 213 -10.54 -11.66 1.36
CA LEU A 213 -9.08 -11.71 1.24
C LEU A 213 -8.52 -13.03 1.76
N SER A 214 -9.09 -13.56 2.85
CA SER A 214 -8.68 -14.83 3.46
C SER A 214 -8.89 -16.05 2.55
N GLU A 215 -9.67 -15.92 1.48
CA GLU A 215 -9.96 -16.98 0.51
C GLU A 215 -8.96 -17.01 -0.65
N VAL A 216 -8.32 -15.87 -0.93
CA VAL A 216 -7.49 -15.70 -2.14
C VAL A 216 -6.01 -15.49 -1.86
N THR A 217 -5.63 -15.11 -0.64
CA THR A 217 -4.22 -14.88 -0.28
C THR A 217 -3.99 -15.02 1.22
N ASP A 218 -2.74 -15.25 1.60
CA ASP A 218 -2.27 -15.37 2.99
C ASP A 218 -1.11 -14.38 3.30
N VAL A 219 -1.13 -13.20 2.73
CA VAL A 219 -0.17 -12.11 3.00
C VAL A 219 -0.21 -11.65 4.45
N SER A 220 0.76 -10.84 4.87
CA SER A 220 0.69 -10.17 6.18
C SER A 220 -0.42 -9.13 6.18
N LEU A 221 -1.21 -9.10 7.27
CA LEU A 221 -2.33 -8.16 7.42
C LEU A 221 -2.03 -7.18 8.55
N ALA A 222 -2.15 -5.88 8.24
CA ALA A 222 -2.10 -4.78 9.20
C ALA A 222 -3.50 -4.15 9.31
N ILE A 223 -3.90 -3.86 10.54
CA ILE A 223 -5.18 -3.24 10.86
C ILE A 223 -4.94 -1.84 11.38
N SER A 224 -5.39 -0.85 10.63
CA SER A 224 -5.40 0.57 11.01
C SER A 224 -6.52 0.81 12.04
N LEU A 225 -6.21 0.52 13.32
CA LEU A 225 -7.18 0.58 14.42
C LEU A 225 -7.32 2.00 14.98
N HIS A 226 -6.21 2.61 15.38
CA HIS A 226 -6.01 4.00 15.81
C HIS A 226 -6.82 4.48 17.04
N ALA A 227 -7.67 3.65 17.62
CA ALA A 227 -8.44 3.95 18.81
C ALA A 227 -8.72 2.69 19.65
N PRO A 228 -8.89 2.81 20.98
CA PRO A 228 -9.21 1.68 21.85
C PRO A 228 -10.72 1.41 21.96
N ASN A 229 -11.57 2.31 21.46
CA ASN A 229 -13.04 2.21 21.50
C ASN A 229 -13.69 2.85 20.28
N ASP A 230 -14.99 2.54 20.07
CA ASP A 230 -15.73 3.01 18.90
C ASP A 230 -15.98 4.52 18.93
N GLU A 231 -16.08 5.14 20.10
CA GLU A 231 -16.32 6.59 20.22
C GLU A 231 -15.16 7.37 19.58
N LEU A 232 -13.93 7.09 20.00
CA LEU A 232 -12.74 7.72 19.42
C LEU A 232 -12.51 7.27 17.97
N ARG A 233 -12.76 6.00 17.68
CA ARG A 233 -12.54 5.48 16.33
C ARG A 233 -13.50 6.11 15.32
N ASN A 234 -14.75 6.38 15.71
CA ASN A 234 -15.73 7.07 14.85
C ASN A 234 -15.28 8.49 14.46
N GLN A 235 -14.47 9.13 15.30
CA GLN A 235 -13.91 10.47 15.03
C GLN A 235 -12.67 10.38 14.14
N LEU A 236 -11.81 9.38 14.34
CA LEU A 236 -10.54 9.24 13.63
C LEU A 236 -10.68 8.49 12.30
N VAL A 237 -11.49 7.44 12.28
CA VAL A 237 -11.71 6.53 11.15
C VAL A 237 -13.21 6.39 10.89
N PRO A 238 -13.84 7.26 10.10
CA PRO A 238 -15.29 7.29 9.91
C PRO A 238 -15.91 5.99 9.38
N LEU A 239 -15.10 5.12 8.75
CA LEU A 239 -15.51 3.77 8.34
C LEU A 239 -16.02 2.93 9.51
N ASN A 240 -15.57 3.23 10.74
CA ASN A 240 -15.99 2.52 11.95
C ASN A 240 -17.49 2.56 12.19
N LYS A 241 -18.16 3.63 11.76
CA LYS A 241 -19.64 3.75 11.86
C LYS A 241 -20.34 2.63 11.08
N LYS A 242 -19.71 2.12 10.02
CA LYS A 242 -20.23 1.01 9.20
C LYS A 242 -19.75 -0.35 9.70
N TYR A 243 -18.49 -0.43 10.17
CA TYR A 243 -17.86 -1.64 10.65
C TYR A 243 -17.21 -1.35 12.01
N PRO A 244 -17.94 -1.51 13.12
CA PRO A 244 -17.43 -1.29 14.48
C PRO A 244 -16.25 -2.18 14.83
N ILE A 245 -15.48 -1.79 15.85
CA ILE A 245 -14.26 -2.49 16.27
C ILE A 245 -14.52 -3.98 16.52
N ALA A 246 -15.62 -4.34 17.11
CA ALA A 246 -15.96 -5.74 17.40
C ALA A 246 -16.02 -6.59 16.12
N GLU A 247 -16.66 -6.09 15.06
CA GLU A 247 -16.76 -6.76 13.77
C GLU A 247 -15.39 -6.83 13.07
N LEU A 248 -14.63 -5.74 13.12
CA LEU A 248 -13.28 -5.68 12.55
C LEU A 248 -12.35 -6.71 13.21
N LEU A 249 -12.33 -6.78 14.54
CA LEU A 249 -11.49 -7.74 15.26
C LEU A 249 -11.95 -9.18 15.04
N ALA A 250 -13.26 -9.42 14.91
CA ALA A 250 -13.79 -10.73 14.56
C ALA A 250 -13.33 -11.15 13.15
N ALA A 251 -13.40 -10.28 12.16
CA ALA A 251 -12.89 -10.55 10.81
C ALA A 251 -11.37 -10.78 10.82
N THR A 252 -10.63 -9.99 11.58
CA THR A 252 -9.18 -10.17 11.77
C THR A 252 -8.86 -11.56 12.33
N LYS A 253 -9.59 -12.01 13.37
CA LYS A 253 -9.42 -13.36 13.92
C LYS A 253 -9.74 -14.45 12.90
N ARG A 254 -10.82 -14.30 12.11
CA ARG A 254 -11.17 -15.25 11.03
C ARG A 254 -10.07 -15.33 9.98
N TYR A 255 -9.50 -14.19 9.56
CA TYR A 255 -8.38 -14.17 8.61
C TYR A 255 -7.22 -15.03 9.11
N PHE A 256 -6.75 -14.80 10.33
CA PHE A 256 -5.60 -15.53 10.88
C PHE A 256 -5.90 -16.98 11.27
N SER A 257 -7.15 -17.33 11.60
CA SER A 257 -7.53 -18.72 11.91
C SER A 257 -7.49 -19.64 10.68
N ARG A 258 -7.60 -19.08 9.47
CA ARG A 258 -7.52 -19.83 8.21
C ARG A 258 -6.07 -20.06 7.75
N LEU A 259 -5.10 -19.36 8.32
CA LEU A 259 -3.71 -19.51 7.92
C LEU A 259 -3.10 -20.78 8.51
N PRO A 260 -2.26 -21.51 7.74
CA PRO A 260 -1.66 -22.78 8.20
C PRO A 260 -0.64 -22.58 9.34
N GLU A 261 -0.20 -21.36 9.55
CA GLU A 261 0.81 -21.01 10.54
C GLU A 261 0.25 -20.05 11.58
N LYS A 262 0.73 -20.14 12.84
CA LYS A 262 0.39 -19.18 13.90
C LYS A 262 1.01 -17.81 13.60
N ARG A 263 0.32 -17.02 12.79
CA ARG A 263 0.71 -15.65 12.43
C ARG A 263 -0.08 -14.65 13.27
N LYS A 264 0.46 -13.43 13.37
CA LYS A 264 -0.12 -12.35 14.18
C LYS A 264 -0.47 -11.18 13.29
N ALA A 265 -1.59 -10.54 13.59
CA ALA A 265 -1.95 -9.25 13.01
C ALA A 265 -0.94 -8.17 13.42
N THR A 266 -0.74 -7.16 12.59
CA THR A 266 -0.11 -5.92 13.00
C THR A 266 -1.21 -4.90 13.26
N ILE A 267 -1.32 -4.41 14.50
CA ILE A 267 -2.24 -3.33 14.85
C ILE A 267 -1.48 -2.02 14.72
N GLU A 268 -1.90 -1.20 13.77
CA GLU A 268 -1.36 0.15 13.59
C GLU A 268 -2.18 1.12 14.46
N TYR A 269 -1.48 1.90 15.28
CA TYR A 269 -2.09 2.86 16.20
C TYR A 269 -1.37 4.20 16.09
N THR A 270 -1.97 5.15 15.39
CA THR A 270 -1.46 6.53 15.34
C THR A 270 -1.73 7.20 16.67
N VAL A 271 -0.66 7.58 17.38
CA VAL A 271 -0.75 8.27 18.67
C VAL A 271 -0.84 9.77 18.43
N ILE A 272 -1.93 10.39 18.88
CA ILE A 272 -2.26 11.81 18.66
C ILE A 272 -2.39 12.49 20.01
N GLU A 273 -1.67 13.61 20.19
CA GLU A 273 -1.66 14.39 21.44
C GLU A 273 -3.08 14.78 21.86
N ASN A 274 -3.40 14.56 23.14
CA ASN A 274 -4.67 14.87 23.77
C ASN A 274 -5.92 14.20 23.16
N MET A 275 -5.76 13.30 22.18
CA MET A 275 -6.86 12.58 21.55
C MET A 275 -6.94 11.13 22.03
N ASN A 276 -5.87 10.36 21.78
CA ASN A 276 -5.85 8.92 22.05
C ASN A 276 -4.56 8.44 22.73
N ASP A 277 -3.76 9.35 23.29
CA ASP A 277 -2.41 9.12 23.85
C ASP A 277 -2.37 8.93 25.37
N LYS A 278 -3.54 8.96 26.04
CA LYS A 278 -3.63 8.85 27.50
C LYS A 278 -3.33 7.41 27.98
N PRO A 279 -2.78 7.23 29.21
CA PRO A 279 -2.58 5.92 29.82
C PRO A 279 -3.82 5.04 29.91
N GLU A 280 -5.00 5.66 30.09
CA GLU A 280 -6.29 4.96 30.12
C GLU A 280 -6.57 4.30 28.76
N HIS A 281 -6.28 4.98 27.65
CA HIS A 281 -6.44 4.44 26.30
C HIS A 281 -5.51 3.24 26.03
N ALA A 282 -4.28 3.27 26.56
CA ALA A 282 -3.37 2.12 26.46
C ALA A 282 -3.90 0.89 27.20
N ARG A 283 -4.43 1.09 28.43
CA ARG A 283 -5.03 -0.01 29.21
C ARG A 283 -6.30 -0.55 28.55
N GLU A 284 -7.12 0.33 27.99
CA GLU A 284 -8.33 -0.04 27.25
C GLU A 284 -7.98 -0.84 25.98
N LEU A 285 -6.98 -0.38 25.21
CA LEU A 285 -6.47 -1.09 24.04
C LEU A 285 -5.93 -2.48 24.41
N ALA A 286 -5.20 -2.59 25.53
CA ALA A 286 -4.71 -3.88 26.02
C ALA A 286 -5.87 -4.86 26.34
N ARG A 287 -6.94 -4.37 26.97
CA ARG A 287 -8.13 -5.19 27.23
C ARG A 287 -8.87 -5.60 25.96
N LEU A 288 -9.02 -4.64 25.01
CA LEU A 288 -9.68 -4.86 23.73
C LEU A 288 -8.99 -5.95 22.89
N LEU A 289 -7.67 -5.98 22.89
CA LEU A 289 -6.89 -6.89 22.06
C LEU A 289 -6.54 -8.24 22.74
N ARG A 290 -7.04 -8.51 23.96
CA ARG A 290 -6.67 -9.69 24.75
C ARG A 290 -6.76 -11.01 23.98
N ASP A 291 -7.81 -11.19 23.17
CA ASP A 291 -8.07 -12.41 22.42
C ASP A 291 -7.68 -12.31 20.95
N VAL A 292 -6.88 -11.29 20.57
CA VAL A 292 -6.43 -11.05 19.20
C VAL A 292 -4.93 -11.34 19.12
N PRO A 293 -4.49 -12.38 18.40
CA PRO A 293 -3.06 -12.61 18.17
C PRO A 293 -2.44 -11.46 17.36
N CYS A 294 -1.79 -10.54 18.04
CA CYS A 294 -1.26 -9.33 17.38
C CYS A 294 0.09 -8.88 17.95
N LYS A 295 0.72 -7.99 17.20
CA LYS A 295 1.76 -7.05 17.61
C LYS A 295 1.25 -5.64 17.33
N ILE A 296 1.77 -4.64 18.04
CA ILE A 296 1.29 -3.26 17.96
C ILE A 296 2.41 -2.36 17.45
N ASN A 297 2.10 -1.58 16.44
CA ASN A 297 2.94 -0.48 15.96
C ASN A 297 2.34 0.85 16.41
N LEU A 298 3.02 1.56 17.28
CA LEU A 298 2.69 2.93 17.64
C LEU A 298 3.34 3.88 16.63
N ILE A 299 2.53 4.71 16.01
CA ILE A 299 2.95 5.69 15.02
C ILE A 299 2.71 7.07 15.63
N PRO A 300 3.74 7.77 16.16
CA PRO A 300 3.55 9.16 16.55
C PRO A 300 3.01 9.95 15.36
N PHE A 301 1.96 10.75 15.58
CA PHE A 301 1.33 11.51 14.52
C PHE A 301 2.35 12.39 13.77
N ASN A 302 2.30 12.35 12.45
CA ASN A 302 3.13 13.20 11.58
C ASN A 302 2.28 14.41 11.15
N PRO A 303 2.58 15.64 11.63
CA PRO A 303 1.83 16.83 11.29
C PRO A 303 1.87 17.12 9.78
N PHE A 304 0.80 17.71 9.28
CA PHE A 304 0.71 18.23 7.92
C PHE A 304 -0.17 19.49 7.91
N PRO A 305 -0.05 20.38 6.90
CA PRO A 305 -0.63 21.73 6.94
C PRO A 305 -2.14 21.80 7.22
N GLU A 306 -2.91 20.81 6.76
CA GLU A 306 -4.37 20.80 6.87
C GLU A 306 -4.87 20.08 8.14
N SER A 307 -4.00 19.81 9.14
CA SER A 307 -4.36 19.12 10.38
C SER A 307 -4.13 19.97 11.61
N ASP A 308 -5.15 20.05 12.47
CA ASP A 308 -5.06 20.66 13.81
C ASP A 308 -4.46 19.69 14.86
N PHE A 309 -4.26 18.42 14.50
CA PHE A 309 -3.67 17.44 15.39
C PHE A 309 -2.19 17.69 15.63
N ARG A 310 -1.71 17.27 16.79
CA ARG A 310 -0.31 17.43 17.20
C ARG A 310 0.34 16.08 17.47
N ARG A 311 1.65 16.04 17.23
CA ARG A 311 2.51 14.90 17.59
C ARG A 311 2.62 14.82 19.12
N PRO A 312 2.37 13.66 19.74
CA PRO A 312 2.56 13.49 21.18
C PRO A 312 4.05 13.60 21.54
N SER A 313 4.34 13.93 22.79
CA SER A 313 5.71 13.88 23.29
C SER A 313 6.23 12.44 23.29
N MET A 314 7.56 12.28 23.11
CA MET A 314 8.19 10.95 23.17
C MET A 314 7.98 10.26 24.52
N ASN A 315 7.89 11.04 25.62
CA ASN A 315 7.61 10.49 26.95
C ASN A 315 6.19 9.91 27.04
N ALA A 316 5.19 10.60 26.48
CA ALA A 316 3.81 10.09 26.41
C ALA A 316 3.76 8.81 25.57
N THR A 317 4.40 8.80 24.39
CA THR A 317 4.44 7.63 23.51
C THR A 317 5.16 6.43 24.16
N ARG A 318 6.29 6.65 24.84
CA ARG A 318 7.00 5.60 25.59
C ARG A 318 6.17 5.07 26.76
N ARG A 319 5.49 5.93 27.50
CA ARG A 319 4.58 5.51 28.57
C ARG A 319 3.45 4.63 28.04
N PHE A 320 2.88 5.00 26.92
CA PHE A 320 1.86 4.21 26.23
C PHE A 320 2.41 2.83 25.81
N GLN A 321 3.63 2.79 25.25
CA GLN A 321 4.35 1.56 24.92
C GLN A 321 4.57 0.68 26.13
N THR A 322 5.06 1.25 27.24
CA THR A 322 5.34 0.51 28.47
C THR A 322 4.09 -0.20 29.01
N ILE A 323 2.94 0.49 29.08
CA ILE A 323 1.67 -0.09 29.54
C ILE A 323 1.25 -1.28 28.68
N LEU A 324 1.39 -1.18 27.37
CA LEU A 324 1.05 -2.29 26.46
C LEU A 324 2.05 -3.44 26.56
N SER A 325 3.34 -3.13 26.75
CA SER A 325 4.38 -4.16 26.89
C SER A 325 4.24 -4.92 28.22
N GLU A 326 3.90 -4.23 29.31
CA GLU A 326 3.57 -4.85 30.61
C GLU A 326 2.31 -5.73 30.52
N ALA A 327 1.38 -5.41 29.61
CA ALA A 327 0.22 -6.25 29.31
C ALA A 327 0.55 -7.45 28.40
N GLY A 328 1.82 -7.65 28.01
CA GLY A 328 2.31 -8.82 27.27
C GLY A 328 2.34 -8.67 25.75
N TYR A 329 2.14 -7.46 25.19
CA TYR A 329 2.22 -7.22 23.76
C TYR A 329 3.64 -6.92 23.29
N VAL A 330 3.97 -7.36 22.08
CA VAL A 330 5.15 -6.85 21.35
C VAL A 330 4.77 -5.50 20.75
N VAL A 331 5.42 -4.44 21.20
CA VAL A 331 5.10 -3.05 20.83
C VAL A 331 6.31 -2.35 20.25
N THR A 332 6.18 -1.83 19.05
CA THR A 332 7.22 -1.00 18.39
C THR A 332 6.72 0.43 18.23
N ILE A 333 7.63 1.41 18.46
CA ILE A 333 7.39 2.80 18.09
C ILE A 333 8.05 3.03 16.75
N ARG A 334 7.29 3.45 15.74
CA ARG A 334 7.85 3.81 14.43
C ARG A 334 8.56 5.15 14.53
N THR A 335 9.84 5.15 14.20
CA THR A 335 10.57 6.38 13.95
C THR A 335 10.12 6.98 12.63
N PRO A 336 9.76 8.26 12.56
CA PRO A 336 9.52 8.93 11.30
C PRO A 336 10.72 8.77 10.36
N ARG A 337 10.46 8.54 9.09
CA ARG A 337 11.47 8.42 8.04
C ARG A 337 11.12 9.38 6.91
N GLY A 338 12.12 10.02 6.32
CA GLY A 338 11.93 10.99 5.24
C GLY A 338 11.11 12.22 5.68
N ASP A 339 11.27 12.68 6.91
CA ASP A 339 10.55 13.88 7.43
C ASP A 339 10.90 15.13 6.60
N ASP A 340 12.13 15.23 6.07
CA ASP A 340 12.61 16.35 5.27
C ASP A 340 12.05 16.38 3.84
N ILE A 341 11.40 15.30 3.42
CA ILE A 341 10.79 15.16 2.07
C ILE A 341 9.29 14.79 2.14
N ASP A 342 8.62 15.00 3.28
CA ASP A 342 7.21 14.65 3.51
C ASP A 342 6.86 13.21 3.09
N ALA A 343 7.72 12.24 3.46
CA ALA A 343 7.56 10.84 3.08
C ALA A 343 6.99 9.96 4.20
N ALA A 344 6.65 10.54 5.36
CA ALA A 344 6.16 9.77 6.49
C ALA A 344 4.71 9.30 6.31
N CYS A 345 4.32 8.29 7.10
CA CYS A 345 2.95 7.74 7.07
C CYS A 345 1.91 8.84 7.35
N GLY A 346 0.88 8.92 6.50
CA GLY A 346 -0.20 9.88 6.60
C GLY A 346 0.07 11.23 5.91
N GLN A 347 1.28 11.47 5.39
CA GLN A 347 1.65 12.73 4.73
C GLN A 347 1.53 12.71 3.19
N LEU A 348 1.42 11.52 2.58
CA LEU A 348 1.38 11.40 1.12
C LEU A 348 0.17 12.11 0.51
N VAL A 349 0.41 12.94 -0.49
CA VAL A 349 -0.61 13.80 -1.10
C VAL A 349 -0.83 13.54 -2.58
N GLY A 350 0.21 13.33 -3.38
CA GLY A 350 0.14 13.23 -4.83
C GLY A 350 -0.53 14.46 -5.48
N GLN A 351 -0.86 14.33 -6.76
CA GLN A 351 -1.77 15.27 -7.46
C GLN A 351 -3.10 14.55 -7.67
N VAL A 352 -4.16 15.03 -7.01
CA VAL A 352 -5.47 14.40 -7.01
C VAL A 352 -6.53 15.38 -7.50
N GLU A 353 -7.09 15.12 -8.69
CA GLU A 353 -8.34 15.73 -9.11
C GLU A 353 -9.50 15.11 -8.33
N ASP A 354 -9.94 15.79 -7.29
CA ASP A 354 -10.95 15.26 -6.37
C ASP A 354 -12.36 15.23 -6.98
N ARG A 355 -12.87 14.04 -7.27
CA ARG A 355 -14.24 13.83 -7.77
C ARG A 355 -15.29 13.82 -6.66
N THR A 356 -14.89 13.78 -5.40
CA THR A 356 -15.79 13.73 -4.25
C THR A 356 -16.12 15.11 -3.69
N ARG A 357 -15.43 16.16 -4.16
CA ARG A 357 -15.46 17.53 -3.63
C ARG A 357 -15.09 17.63 -2.14
N ARG A 358 -14.43 16.62 -1.59
CA ARG A 358 -14.02 16.58 -0.20
C ARG A 358 -12.93 17.60 0.09
N SER A 359 -11.97 17.74 -0.80
CA SER A 359 -10.89 18.74 -0.70
C SER A 359 -11.41 20.17 -0.56
N GLN A 360 -12.53 20.50 -1.16
CA GLN A 360 -13.16 21.85 -1.06
C GLN A 360 -13.58 22.19 0.36
N ARG A 361 -13.94 21.21 1.19
CA ARG A 361 -14.34 21.42 2.60
C ARG A 361 -13.16 21.93 3.44
N TYR A 362 -11.95 21.51 3.12
CA TYR A 362 -10.74 21.91 3.84
C TYR A 362 -10.14 23.22 3.34
N ILE A 363 -10.27 23.55 2.06
CA ILE A 363 -9.87 24.85 1.51
C ILE A 363 -10.69 25.98 2.10
N ASN A 364 -12.01 25.80 2.23
CA ASN A 364 -12.90 26.81 2.81
C ASN A 364 -12.61 27.09 4.30
N VAL A 365 -12.14 26.11 5.06
CA VAL A 365 -11.78 26.29 6.48
C VAL A 365 -10.51 27.14 6.63
N GLN A 366 -9.55 27.02 5.74
CA GLN A 366 -8.33 27.84 5.76
C GLN A 366 -8.59 29.32 5.36
N GLN A 367 -9.55 29.57 4.47
CA GLN A 367 -9.91 30.94 4.07
C GLN A 367 -10.74 31.68 5.13
N VAL A 368 -11.41 30.97 6.04
CA VAL A 368 -12.20 31.58 7.13
C VAL A 368 -11.32 31.88 8.35
N ASN A 369 -10.17 31.19 8.49
CA ASN A 369 -9.23 31.35 9.61
C ASN A 369 -7.99 32.21 9.28
N ALA A 370 -7.92 32.80 8.09
CA ALA A 370 -6.90 33.74 7.65
C ALA A 370 -7.47 35.17 7.61
#